data_885357eb44fcc36ed542e0ed894defa4
#
_entry.id   885357eb44fcc36ed542e0ed894defa4
#
_cell.length_a   1.000
_cell.length_b   1.000
_cell.length_c   1.000
_cell.angle_alpha   90.00
_cell.angle_beta   90.00
_cell.angle_gamma   90.00
#
_symmetry.space_group_name_H-M   'P 1'
#
loop_
_entity.id
_entity.type
_entity.pdbx_description
1 polymer ?
#
loop_
_entity_poly.entity_id
_entity_poly.type
_entity_poly.pdbx_seq_one_letter_code
_entity_poly.pdbx_strand_id
1 'polypeptide(L)'
;MPPSKNEFMVFLSHSEKDTTLTTRICETLDRLHIRTFVDEYYFKGGMNKSVRTRELIARIPYFLVLLTQNGLQSQCMNQEIGYAVGVNKTPIAVLEIEPATRIRLATRGFVEFDDPILYDPTNPNKMMASLVNTLYDSLSREQKWTDTIRLTCKCGEEYDGDLNYANVLNHPGMQRILWRCPKCGSRLELGLPGFELRFLR
;
A
#
# COMPACT_ATOMS: atom_id res chain seq x y z
N MET A 1 20.42 -7.02 -1.53
CA MET A 1 21.05 -5.71 -1.83
C MET A 1 20.60 -4.72 -0.77
N PRO A 2 21.47 -3.86 -0.24
CA PRO A 2 21.00 -2.73 0.56
C PRO A 2 20.15 -1.81 -0.33
N PRO A 3 19.07 -1.21 0.20
CA PRO A 3 18.24 -0.31 -0.57
C PRO A 3 19.06 0.87 -1.08
N SER A 4 18.79 1.29 -2.32
CA SER A 4 19.34 2.53 -2.85
C SER A 4 18.91 3.71 -1.96
N LYS A 5 19.71 4.76 -1.83
CA LYS A 5 19.47 5.90 -0.91
C LYS A 5 18.12 6.64 -1.10
N ASN A 6 17.37 6.33 -2.16
CA ASN A 6 16.09 6.97 -2.53
C ASN A 6 14.92 5.98 -2.59
N GLU A 7 15.05 4.77 -2.09
CA GLU A 7 13.97 3.77 -2.16
C GLU A 7 12.96 4.04 -1.04
N PHE A 8 11.73 4.34 -1.43
CA PHE A 8 10.65 4.55 -0.49
C PHE A 8 10.14 3.22 0.03
N MET A 9 9.97 3.13 1.35
CA MET A 9 9.67 1.87 2.01
C MET A 9 8.50 2.00 2.99
N VAL A 10 7.59 1.03 2.92
CA VAL A 10 6.45 0.88 3.83
C VAL A 10 6.53 -0.50 4.48
N PHE A 11 6.42 -0.57 5.79
CA PHE A 11 6.16 -1.84 6.48
C PHE A 11 4.65 -2.05 6.55
N LEU A 12 4.15 -3.20 6.07
CA LEU A 12 2.74 -3.54 6.05
C LEU A 12 2.45 -4.65 7.07
N SER A 13 1.83 -4.27 8.17
CA SER A 13 1.32 -5.19 9.20
C SER A 13 -0.08 -5.68 8.82
N HIS A 14 -0.29 -6.99 8.76
CA HIS A 14 -1.54 -7.60 8.32
C HIS A 14 -1.73 -8.99 8.95
N SER A 15 -2.93 -9.54 8.83
CA SER A 15 -3.21 -10.93 9.16
C SER A 15 -2.87 -11.84 7.98
N GLU A 16 -2.30 -13.02 8.24
CA GLU A 16 -2.06 -14.07 7.24
C GLU A 16 -3.33 -14.44 6.44
N LYS A 17 -4.51 -14.18 7.00
CA LYS A 17 -5.80 -14.44 6.34
C LYS A 17 -6.18 -13.37 5.31
N ASP A 18 -5.48 -12.25 5.28
CA ASP A 18 -5.79 -11.11 4.40
C ASP A 18 -4.89 -11.06 3.14
N THR A 19 -4.34 -12.21 2.73
CA THR A 19 -3.36 -12.33 1.64
C THR A 19 -3.81 -11.64 0.35
N THR A 20 -5.08 -11.78 -0.05
CA THR A 20 -5.59 -11.17 -1.30
C THR A 20 -5.52 -9.64 -1.25
N LEU A 21 -5.94 -9.03 -0.13
CA LEU A 21 -5.89 -7.59 0.05
C LEU A 21 -4.44 -7.11 0.15
N THR A 22 -3.63 -7.81 0.92
CA THR A 22 -2.19 -7.55 1.08
C THR A 22 -1.46 -7.58 -0.25
N THR A 23 -1.65 -8.62 -1.05
CA THR A 23 -1.04 -8.75 -2.38
C THR A 23 -1.41 -7.57 -3.28
N ARG A 24 -2.68 -7.21 -3.32
CA ARG A 24 -3.16 -6.08 -4.13
C ARG A 24 -2.52 -4.76 -3.72
N ILE A 25 -2.40 -4.51 -2.41
CA ILE A 25 -1.72 -3.31 -1.91
C ILE A 25 -0.24 -3.33 -2.31
N CYS A 26 0.46 -4.45 -2.07
CA CYS A 26 1.87 -4.59 -2.42
C CYS A 26 2.13 -4.36 -3.91
N GLU A 27 1.34 -4.98 -4.80
CA GLU A 27 1.48 -4.79 -6.24
C GLU A 27 1.23 -3.35 -6.69
N THR A 28 0.23 -2.69 -6.10
CA THR A 28 -0.08 -1.30 -6.43
C THR A 28 1.06 -0.38 -6.00
N LEU A 29 1.56 -0.55 -4.77
CA LEU A 29 2.65 0.25 -4.24
C LEU A 29 3.97 -0.01 -4.97
N ASP A 30 4.27 -1.26 -5.33
CA ASP A 30 5.46 -1.60 -6.13
C ASP A 30 5.46 -0.92 -7.50
N ARG A 31 4.31 -0.89 -8.18
CA ARG A 31 4.17 -0.12 -9.43
C ARG A 31 4.45 1.37 -9.26
N LEU A 32 4.13 1.93 -8.09
CA LEU A 32 4.39 3.33 -7.73
C LEU A 32 5.80 3.54 -7.15
N HIS A 33 6.72 2.58 -7.32
CA HIS A 33 8.08 2.59 -6.79
C HIS A 33 8.15 2.68 -5.26
N ILE A 34 7.08 2.24 -4.56
CA ILE A 34 7.00 2.14 -3.12
C ILE A 34 7.23 0.70 -2.71
N ARG A 35 8.39 0.39 -2.16
CA ARG A 35 8.71 -0.96 -1.71
C ARG A 35 7.98 -1.31 -0.42
N THR A 36 7.21 -2.39 -0.47
CA THR A 36 6.46 -2.87 0.69
C THR A 36 7.17 -4.04 1.35
N PHE A 37 7.31 -4.00 2.68
CA PHE A 37 7.82 -5.09 3.50
C PHE A 37 6.67 -5.72 4.25
N VAL A 38 6.48 -7.02 4.02
CA VAL A 38 5.54 -7.89 4.74
C VAL A 38 6.29 -9.00 5.43
N ASP A 39 5.91 -9.33 6.65
CA ASP A 39 6.66 -10.26 7.50
C ASP A 39 6.85 -11.65 6.84
N GLU A 40 5.83 -12.17 6.14
CA GLU A 40 5.82 -13.51 5.57
C GLU A 40 6.82 -13.71 4.43
N TYR A 41 7.14 -12.68 3.65
CA TYR A 41 8.01 -12.80 2.47
C TYR A 41 9.51 -12.82 2.80
N TYR A 42 9.89 -12.33 3.98
CA TYR A 42 11.31 -12.09 4.30
C TYR A 42 11.93 -13.10 5.27
N PHE A 43 11.13 -14.02 5.83
CA PHE A 43 11.60 -14.96 6.85
C PHE A 43 11.56 -16.42 6.37
N LYS A 44 12.64 -16.87 5.75
CA LYS A 44 12.89 -18.31 5.49
C LYS A 44 13.86 -18.83 6.54
N GLY A 45 13.36 -19.71 7.44
CA GLY A 45 14.15 -20.62 8.27
C GLY A 45 15.13 -20.03 9.30
N GLY A 46 14.96 -20.37 10.57
CA GLY A 46 16.01 -20.34 11.59
C GLY A 46 16.39 -19.00 12.22
N MET A 47 15.92 -17.87 11.71
CA MET A 47 16.13 -16.56 12.33
C MET A 47 15.05 -16.25 13.37
N ASN A 48 15.42 -15.52 14.43
CA ASN A 48 14.43 -15.02 15.39
C ASN A 48 13.53 -13.98 14.72
N LYS A 49 12.38 -14.45 14.22
CA LYS A 49 11.39 -13.67 13.48
C LYS A 49 11.06 -12.35 14.19
N SER A 50 10.81 -12.42 15.50
CA SER A 50 10.38 -11.25 16.28
C SER A 50 11.45 -10.15 16.41
N VAL A 51 12.73 -10.51 16.45
CA VAL A 51 13.83 -9.52 16.47
C VAL A 51 13.91 -8.81 15.12
N ARG A 52 13.86 -9.57 14.04
CA ARG A 52 13.97 -9.02 12.69
C ARG A 52 12.79 -8.10 12.34
N THR A 53 11.57 -8.51 12.69
CA THR A 53 10.37 -7.68 12.51
C THR A 53 10.51 -6.34 13.22
N ARG A 54 10.97 -6.34 14.49
CA ARG A 54 11.23 -5.11 15.24
C ARG A 54 12.28 -4.22 14.58
N GLU A 55 13.39 -4.80 14.11
CA GLU A 55 14.42 -4.04 13.37
C GLU A 55 13.85 -3.40 12.10
N LEU A 56 13.01 -4.11 11.35
CA LEU A 56 12.36 -3.57 10.14
C LEU A 56 11.39 -2.45 10.49
N ILE A 57 10.51 -2.64 11.47
CA ILE A 57 9.58 -1.62 11.92
C ILE A 57 10.34 -0.36 12.38
N ALA A 58 11.40 -0.51 13.17
CA ALA A 58 12.19 0.64 13.62
C ALA A 58 12.85 1.41 12.46
N ARG A 59 13.34 0.69 11.45
CA ARG A 59 14.13 1.25 10.33
C ARG A 59 13.27 1.83 9.22
N ILE A 60 12.15 1.17 8.88
CA ILE A 60 11.28 1.58 7.76
C ILE A 60 10.48 2.81 8.18
N PRO A 61 10.48 3.90 7.40
CA PRO A 61 9.88 5.16 7.83
C PRO A 61 8.35 5.09 8.01
N TYR A 62 7.65 4.35 7.16
CA TYR A 62 6.18 4.27 7.18
C TYR A 62 5.69 2.91 7.65
N PHE A 63 4.72 2.92 8.56
CA PHE A 63 4.08 1.74 9.10
C PHE A 63 2.59 1.76 8.71
N LEU A 64 2.19 0.85 7.82
CA LEU A 64 0.82 0.64 7.38
C LEU A 64 0.23 -0.57 8.08
N VAL A 65 -1.00 -0.47 8.56
CA VAL A 65 -1.67 -1.57 9.28
C VAL A 65 -3.07 -1.84 8.72
N LEU A 66 -3.38 -3.12 8.47
CA LEU A 66 -4.68 -3.57 7.99
C LEU A 66 -5.57 -4.03 9.15
N LEU A 67 -6.43 -3.15 9.63
CA LEU A 67 -7.38 -3.42 10.70
C LEU A 67 -8.68 -4.02 10.14
N THR A 68 -8.56 -5.22 9.57
CA THR A 68 -9.67 -6.06 9.14
C THR A 68 -10.23 -6.86 10.32
N GLN A 69 -11.35 -7.59 10.13
CA GLN A 69 -11.82 -8.56 11.13
C GLN A 69 -10.74 -9.57 11.52
N ASN A 70 -9.96 -10.05 10.54
CA ASN A 70 -8.86 -10.96 10.78
C ASN A 70 -7.71 -10.27 11.52
N GLY A 71 -7.38 -9.05 11.10
CA GLY A 71 -6.32 -8.24 11.67
C GLY A 71 -6.54 -7.92 13.15
N LEU A 72 -7.75 -7.52 13.52
CA LEU A 72 -8.11 -7.22 14.91
C LEU A 72 -7.95 -8.41 15.86
N GLN A 73 -7.98 -9.64 15.34
CA GLN A 73 -7.79 -10.88 16.12
C GLN A 73 -6.33 -11.34 16.12
N SER A 74 -5.46 -10.72 15.34
CA SER A 74 -4.05 -11.12 15.21
C SER A 74 -3.22 -10.63 16.38
N GLN A 75 -2.69 -11.55 17.17
CA GLN A 75 -1.77 -11.23 18.27
C GLN A 75 -0.46 -10.61 17.74
N CYS A 76 0.04 -11.11 16.61
CA CYS A 76 1.26 -10.58 16.00
C CYS A 76 1.07 -9.11 15.60
N MET A 77 -0.02 -8.77 14.93
CA MET A 77 -0.32 -7.37 14.56
C MET A 77 -0.43 -6.45 15.79
N ASN A 78 -1.08 -6.91 16.86
CA ASN A 78 -1.19 -6.11 18.09
C ASN A 78 0.19 -5.81 18.71
N GLN A 79 1.13 -6.78 18.66
CA GLN A 79 2.51 -6.59 19.11
C GLN A 79 3.28 -5.63 18.18
N GLU A 80 3.10 -5.75 16.88
CA GLU A 80 3.74 -4.89 15.87
C GLU A 80 3.26 -3.44 16.00
N ILE A 81 1.95 -3.21 16.16
CA ILE A 81 1.35 -1.90 16.40
C ILE A 81 1.92 -1.29 17.68
N GLY A 82 1.90 -2.04 18.78
CA GLY A 82 2.44 -1.57 20.06
C GLY A 82 3.92 -1.20 19.97
N TYR A 83 4.70 -2.01 19.26
CA TYR A 83 6.12 -1.72 19.04
C TYR A 83 6.32 -0.48 18.15
N ALA A 84 5.58 -0.36 17.05
CA ALA A 84 5.66 0.78 16.14
C ALA A 84 5.40 2.11 16.87
N VAL A 85 4.33 2.16 17.69
CA VAL A 85 4.02 3.32 18.52
C VAL A 85 5.11 3.58 19.56
N GLY A 86 5.64 2.53 20.20
CA GLY A 86 6.73 2.63 21.16
C GLY A 86 8.04 3.19 20.59
N VAL A 87 8.26 3.07 19.28
CA VAL A 87 9.40 3.67 18.56
C VAL A 87 9.01 4.94 17.78
N ASN A 88 7.93 5.61 18.22
CA ASN A 88 7.42 6.88 17.68
C ASN A 88 7.02 6.83 16.19
N LYS A 89 6.51 5.70 15.71
CA LYS A 89 5.86 5.64 14.40
C LYS A 89 4.39 6.04 14.54
N THR A 90 3.91 6.84 13.59
CA THR A 90 2.48 7.09 13.43
C THR A 90 1.94 6.09 12.41
N PRO A 91 1.11 5.10 12.83
CA PRO A 91 0.58 4.12 11.90
C PRO A 91 -0.41 4.74 10.92
N ILE A 92 -0.29 4.39 9.64
CA ILE A 92 -1.33 4.62 8.65
C ILE A 92 -2.29 3.43 8.72
N ALA A 93 -3.51 3.64 9.19
CA ALA A 93 -4.47 2.58 9.40
C ALA A 93 -5.44 2.44 8.23
N VAL A 94 -5.58 1.23 7.68
CA VAL A 94 -6.68 0.82 6.82
C VAL A 94 -7.68 0.07 7.68
N LEU A 95 -8.85 0.66 7.92
CA LEU A 95 -9.88 0.13 8.82
C LEU A 95 -11.06 -0.41 8.01
N GLU A 96 -11.31 -1.71 8.14
CA GLU A 96 -12.47 -2.34 7.53
C GLU A 96 -13.78 -1.81 8.15
N ILE A 97 -14.76 -1.57 7.29
CA ILE A 97 -16.13 -1.30 7.70
C ILE A 97 -16.98 -2.55 7.55
N GLU A 98 -17.91 -2.77 8.44
CA GLU A 98 -18.85 -3.87 8.34
C GLU A 98 -19.80 -3.64 7.15
N PRO A 99 -19.79 -4.49 6.11
CA PRO A 99 -20.54 -4.21 4.87
C PRO A 99 -22.06 -4.10 5.09
N ALA A 100 -22.61 -4.88 6.02
CA ALA A 100 -24.05 -4.92 6.27
C ALA A 100 -24.58 -3.65 6.96
N THR A 101 -23.81 -3.08 7.88
CA THR A 101 -24.23 -1.95 8.72
C THR A 101 -23.50 -0.65 8.41
N ARG A 102 -22.43 -0.69 7.64
CA ARG A 102 -21.51 0.44 7.38
C ARG A 102 -20.90 1.03 8.66
N ILE A 103 -20.86 0.26 9.72
CA ILE A 103 -20.19 0.64 10.97
C ILE A 103 -18.72 0.25 10.88
N ARG A 104 -17.82 1.12 11.34
CA ARG A 104 -16.40 0.82 11.47
C ARG A 104 -16.20 -0.26 12.51
N LEU A 105 -15.32 -1.20 12.24
CA LEU A 105 -14.89 -2.15 13.26
C LEU A 105 -14.23 -1.38 14.41
N ALA A 106 -14.63 -1.72 15.64
CA ALA A 106 -14.04 -1.11 16.82
C ALA A 106 -12.59 -1.60 17.00
N THR A 107 -11.66 -0.67 16.99
CA THR A 107 -10.29 -0.95 17.42
C THR A 107 -10.27 -1.08 18.94
N ARG A 108 -9.65 -2.15 19.45
CA ARG A 108 -9.48 -2.34 20.90
C ARG A 108 -8.03 -2.05 21.27
N GLY A 109 -7.81 -1.23 22.29
CA GLY A 109 -6.48 -1.00 22.84
C GLY A 109 -6.18 0.50 23.07
N PHE A 110 -4.92 0.77 23.41
CA PHE A 110 -4.43 2.12 23.73
C PHE A 110 -3.99 2.95 22.51
N VAL A 111 -4.06 2.38 21.31
CA VAL A 111 -3.65 3.08 20.10
C VAL A 111 -4.88 3.65 19.43
N GLU A 112 -4.95 4.97 19.38
CA GLU A 112 -5.93 5.70 18.58
C GLU A 112 -5.34 5.94 17.20
N PHE A 113 -6.17 5.80 16.16
CA PHE A 113 -5.78 6.07 14.79
C PHE A 113 -6.50 7.32 14.31
N ASP A 114 -5.74 8.36 14.06
CA ASP A 114 -6.25 9.58 13.45
C ASP A 114 -6.60 9.31 11.99
N ASP A 115 -7.83 9.68 11.61
CA ASP A 115 -8.34 9.62 10.24
C ASP A 115 -8.01 8.34 9.44
N PRO A 116 -8.48 7.16 9.89
CA PRO A 116 -8.16 5.90 9.22
C PRO A 116 -8.76 5.83 7.81
N ILE A 117 -8.03 5.22 6.89
CA ILE A 117 -8.51 4.91 5.54
C ILE A 117 -9.56 3.83 5.64
N LEU A 118 -10.79 4.12 5.19
CA LEU A 118 -11.88 3.15 5.27
C LEU A 118 -11.81 2.12 4.16
N TYR A 119 -11.86 0.85 4.55
CA TYR A 119 -11.93 -0.29 3.65
C TYR A 119 -13.33 -0.91 3.67
N ASP A 120 -14.02 -0.81 2.55
CA ASP A 120 -15.28 -1.51 2.28
C ASP A 120 -14.97 -2.71 1.37
N PRO A 121 -15.11 -3.96 1.84
CA PRO A 121 -14.85 -5.14 1.02
C PRO A 121 -15.70 -5.19 -0.27
N THR A 122 -16.86 -4.52 -0.29
CA THR A 122 -17.72 -4.44 -1.49
C THR A 122 -17.22 -3.39 -2.50
N ASN A 123 -16.38 -2.44 -2.06
CA ASN A 123 -15.80 -1.40 -2.91
C ASN A 123 -14.34 -1.11 -2.56
N PRO A 124 -13.43 -2.07 -2.80
CA PRO A 124 -12.02 -1.95 -2.43
C PRO A 124 -11.27 -0.85 -3.19
N ASN A 125 -11.80 -0.40 -4.33
CA ASN A 125 -11.15 0.63 -5.16
C ASN A 125 -11.06 1.98 -4.45
N LYS A 126 -12.08 2.34 -3.67
CA LYS A 126 -12.09 3.58 -2.89
C LYS A 126 -10.96 3.62 -1.85
N MET A 127 -10.76 2.51 -1.17
CA MET A 127 -9.66 2.38 -0.19
C MET A 127 -8.30 2.56 -0.87
N MET A 128 -8.10 1.94 -2.04
CA MET A 128 -6.83 2.05 -2.76
C MET A 128 -6.53 3.50 -3.16
N ALA A 129 -7.52 4.22 -3.67
CA ALA A 129 -7.37 5.65 -3.97
C ALA A 129 -6.98 6.46 -2.72
N SER A 130 -7.68 6.25 -1.59
CA SER A 130 -7.38 6.94 -0.35
C SER A 130 -5.97 6.62 0.17
N LEU A 131 -5.54 5.36 0.06
CA LEU A 131 -4.18 4.94 0.46
C LEU A 131 -3.11 5.64 -0.39
N VAL A 132 -3.28 5.65 -1.71
CA VAL A 132 -2.33 6.31 -2.61
C VAL A 132 -2.30 7.82 -2.36
N ASN A 133 -3.46 8.45 -2.12
CA ASN A 133 -3.53 9.88 -1.77
C ASN A 133 -2.77 10.19 -0.48
N THR A 134 -2.98 9.41 0.58
CA THR A 134 -2.29 9.59 1.87
C THR A 134 -0.78 9.48 1.72
N LEU A 135 -0.32 8.48 0.95
CA LEU A 135 1.10 8.31 0.67
C LEU A 135 1.65 9.43 -0.23
N TYR A 136 0.90 9.82 -1.26
CA TYR A 136 1.28 10.95 -2.11
C TYR A 136 1.49 12.24 -1.30
N ASP A 137 0.55 12.59 -0.43
CA ASP A 137 0.65 13.79 0.41
C ASP A 137 1.90 13.75 1.31
N SER A 138 2.19 12.58 1.90
CA SER A 138 3.36 12.40 2.74
C SER A 138 4.66 12.51 1.94
N LEU A 139 4.73 11.82 0.80
CA LEU A 139 5.91 11.73 -0.05
C LEU A 139 6.24 13.03 -0.79
N SER A 140 5.20 13.74 -1.25
CA SER A 140 5.37 15.00 -1.96
C SER A 140 5.95 16.07 -1.03
N ARG A 141 5.53 16.10 0.24
CA ARG A 141 6.12 17.00 1.26
C ARG A 141 7.60 16.70 1.49
N GLU A 142 8.01 15.44 1.41
CA GLU A 142 9.40 15.01 1.55
C GLU A 142 10.18 15.06 0.23
N GLN A 143 9.56 15.49 -0.88
CA GLN A 143 10.12 15.48 -2.24
C GLN A 143 10.61 14.09 -2.68
N LYS A 144 9.88 13.05 -2.29
CA LYS A 144 10.20 11.64 -2.59
C LYS A 144 9.25 10.99 -3.58
N TRP A 145 8.18 11.67 -3.97
CA TRP A 145 7.25 11.15 -4.97
C TRP A 145 7.88 11.21 -6.37
N THR A 146 7.91 10.08 -7.07
CA THR A 146 8.55 9.99 -8.40
C THR A 146 7.65 10.43 -9.55
N ASP A 147 6.35 10.49 -9.32
CA ASP A 147 5.31 10.81 -10.32
C ASP A 147 5.33 9.88 -11.55
N THR A 148 5.85 8.68 -11.37
CA THR A 148 5.89 7.63 -12.40
C THR A 148 5.29 6.33 -11.88
N ILE A 149 4.88 5.47 -12.81
CA ILE A 149 4.33 4.15 -12.51
C ILE A 149 5.02 3.10 -13.39
N ARG A 150 5.46 2.01 -12.77
CA ARG A 150 6.04 0.86 -13.47
C ARG A 150 4.98 0.12 -14.26
N LEU A 151 5.23 -0.07 -15.52
CA LEU A 151 4.36 -0.73 -16.47
C LEU A 151 5.05 -1.94 -17.06
N THR A 152 4.38 -3.10 -17.05
CA THR A 152 4.85 -4.31 -17.72
C THR A 152 3.90 -4.62 -18.86
N CYS A 153 4.41 -4.59 -20.09
CA CYS A 153 3.63 -4.88 -21.29
C CYS A 153 3.48 -6.39 -21.51
N LYS A 154 2.41 -6.80 -22.20
CA LYS A 154 2.23 -8.20 -22.65
C LYS A 154 3.36 -8.76 -23.53
N CYS A 155 4.19 -7.90 -24.11
CA CYS A 155 5.38 -8.31 -24.86
C CYS A 155 6.62 -8.52 -23.99
N GLY A 156 6.47 -8.39 -22.65
CA GLY A 156 7.55 -8.51 -21.67
C GLY A 156 8.38 -7.24 -21.45
N GLU A 157 8.09 -6.14 -22.17
CA GLU A 157 8.77 -4.87 -21.95
C GLU A 157 8.33 -4.23 -20.63
N GLU A 158 9.31 -3.78 -19.82
CA GLU A 158 9.09 -3.01 -18.60
C GLU A 158 9.57 -1.58 -18.83
N TYR A 159 8.76 -0.60 -18.44
CA TYR A 159 9.07 0.82 -18.57
C TYR A 159 8.27 1.64 -17.58
N ASP A 160 8.71 2.86 -17.31
CA ASP A 160 7.98 3.80 -16.45
C ASP A 160 7.09 4.70 -17.31
N GLY A 161 5.81 4.76 -16.91
CA GLY A 161 4.83 5.69 -17.45
C GLY A 161 4.74 6.94 -16.57
N ASP A 162 4.63 8.10 -17.19
CA ASP A 162 4.35 9.36 -16.48
C ASP A 162 2.94 9.31 -15.88
N LEU A 163 2.83 9.47 -14.56
CA LEU A 163 1.57 9.39 -13.83
C LEU A 163 0.91 10.75 -13.70
N ASN A 164 1.72 11.82 -13.56
CA ASN A 164 1.26 13.19 -13.31
C ASN A 164 0.13 13.23 -12.26
N TYR A 165 0.42 12.72 -11.06
CA TYR A 165 -0.61 12.43 -10.05
C TYR A 165 -1.29 13.71 -9.53
N ALA A 166 -0.59 14.83 -9.50
CA ALA A 166 -1.19 16.14 -9.18
C ALA A 166 -2.34 16.49 -10.15
N ASN A 167 -2.19 16.17 -11.44
CA ASN A 167 -3.27 16.36 -12.42
C ASN A 167 -4.44 15.40 -12.16
N VAL A 168 -4.17 14.15 -11.76
CA VAL A 168 -5.22 13.19 -11.36
C VAL A 168 -6.07 13.73 -10.21
N LEU A 169 -5.44 14.29 -9.19
CA LEU A 169 -6.13 14.87 -8.03
C LEU A 169 -6.97 16.10 -8.39
N ASN A 170 -6.48 16.93 -9.29
CA ASN A 170 -7.18 18.14 -9.74
C ASN A 170 -8.35 17.84 -10.69
N HIS A 171 -8.44 16.62 -11.22
CA HIS A 171 -9.50 16.20 -12.14
C HIS A 171 -10.23 14.95 -11.59
N PRO A 172 -11.09 15.11 -10.57
CA PRO A 172 -11.77 13.98 -9.91
C PRO A 172 -12.66 13.14 -10.84
N GLY A 173 -12.98 13.66 -12.04
CA GLY A 173 -13.65 12.91 -13.10
C GLY A 173 -12.74 12.05 -13.97
N MET A 174 -11.42 12.14 -13.80
CA MET A 174 -10.47 11.29 -14.51
C MET A 174 -10.59 9.84 -14.01
N GLN A 175 -11.02 8.94 -14.89
CA GLN A 175 -11.22 7.53 -14.54
C GLN A 175 -10.12 6.61 -15.05
N ARG A 176 -9.25 7.11 -15.91
CA ARG A 176 -8.22 6.31 -16.57
C ARG A 176 -7.05 7.13 -17.09
N ILE A 177 -5.88 6.51 -17.10
CA ILE A 177 -4.67 7.03 -17.75
C ILE A 177 -4.24 6.01 -18.79
N LEU A 178 -3.76 6.50 -19.94
CA LEU A 178 -3.42 5.66 -21.10
C LEU A 178 -1.96 5.83 -21.48
N TRP A 179 -1.29 4.71 -21.73
CA TRP A 179 0.07 4.69 -22.28
C TRP A 179 0.16 3.78 -23.51
N ARG A 180 1.23 3.92 -24.24
CA ARG A 180 1.61 3.01 -25.32
C ARG A 180 2.95 2.38 -25.00
N CYS A 181 3.04 1.07 -25.16
CA CYS A 181 4.30 0.37 -25.03
C CYS A 181 5.31 0.88 -26.08
N PRO A 182 6.51 1.30 -25.68
CA PRO A 182 7.51 1.83 -26.62
C PRO A 182 8.02 0.77 -27.58
N LYS A 183 7.95 -0.52 -27.22
CA LYS A 183 8.45 -1.62 -28.03
C LYS A 183 7.44 -2.15 -29.05
N CYS A 184 6.20 -2.40 -28.63
CA CYS A 184 5.21 -3.06 -29.49
C CYS A 184 3.99 -2.20 -29.83
N GLY A 185 3.89 -0.98 -29.29
CA GLY A 185 2.78 -0.06 -29.51
C GLY A 185 1.46 -0.44 -28.84
N SER A 186 1.39 -1.56 -28.10
CA SER A 186 0.19 -1.97 -27.37
C SER A 186 -0.25 -0.90 -26.39
N ARG A 187 -1.56 -0.71 -26.25
CA ARG A 187 -2.14 0.26 -25.32
C ARG A 187 -2.33 -0.37 -23.94
N LEU A 188 -1.93 0.37 -22.92
CA LEU A 188 -2.14 0.05 -21.50
C LEU A 188 -3.04 1.13 -20.89
N GLU A 189 -3.97 0.72 -20.06
CA GLU A 189 -4.87 1.59 -19.32
C GLU A 189 -4.72 1.32 -17.83
N LEU A 190 -4.54 2.38 -17.05
CA LEU A 190 -4.70 2.35 -15.61
C LEU A 190 -6.10 2.85 -15.25
N GLY A 191 -6.91 1.98 -14.69
CA GLY A 191 -8.24 2.32 -14.17
C GLY A 191 -8.13 2.99 -12.81
N LEU A 192 -8.69 4.18 -12.69
CA LEU A 192 -8.81 4.91 -11.44
C LEU A 192 -10.23 4.77 -10.88
N PRO A 193 -10.43 4.73 -9.57
CA PRO A 193 -9.47 4.88 -8.48
C PRO A 193 -8.77 3.59 -8.04
N GLY A 194 -9.03 2.45 -8.65
CA GLY A 194 -8.55 1.15 -8.18
C GLY A 194 -7.08 0.84 -8.49
N PHE A 195 -6.41 1.66 -9.30
CA PHE A 195 -5.05 1.42 -9.79
C PHE A 195 -4.90 0.07 -10.54
N GLU A 196 -5.95 -0.32 -11.26
CA GLU A 196 -5.98 -1.56 -12.03
C GLU A 196 -5.41 -1.34 -13.43
N LEU A 197 -4.35 -2.10 -13.76
CA LEU A 197 -3.73 -2.06 -15.08
C LEU A 197 -4.43 -3.05 -16.04
N ARG A 198 -4.80 -2.58 -17.23
CA ARG A 198 -5.46 -3.37 -18.25
C ARG A 198 -4.81 -3.16 -19.62
N PHE A 199 -4.84 -4.20 -20.45
CA PHE A 199 -4.46 -4.09 -21.86
C PHE A 199 -5.69 -3.81 -22.71
N LEU A 200 -5.60 -2.76 -23.53
CA LEU A 200 -6.64 -2.48 -24.51
C LEU A 200 -6.34 -3.28 -25.80
N ARG A 201 -7.39 -3.76 -26.41
CA ARG A 201 -7.32 -4.47 -27.71
C ARG A 201 -7.12 -3.49 -28.85
#